data_e7b9ea76c1e7f4fb915514b01a77ae79
#
_entry.id   e7b9ea76c1e7f4fb915514b01a77ae79
#
_cell.length_a   1.000
_cell.length_b   1.000
_cell.length_c   1.000
_cell.angle_alpha   90.00
_cell.angle_beta   90.00
_cell.angle_gamma   90.00
#
_symmetry.space_group_name_H-M   'P 1'
#
loop_
_entity.id
_entity.type
_entity.pdbx_description
1 polymer ?
#
loop_
_entity_poly.entity_id
_entity_poly.type
_entity_poly.pdbx_seq_one_letter_code
_entity_poly.pdbx_strand_id
1 'polypeptide(L)'
;MNSQSRNSDYQQPNLPTAILAEQIKLLYQQANKALLATVILSTVLAFVFWGYVPEQWLLSWLAGIYLLTVCRFFLIKSYFRNNPSIEESIAWGRFFIIGVLLSGAFWGLAGGAFFLAHSAMHQLFLAYLLGGIIAGAMATLSSYRNAFLVFAVPTIIPFTYQAILHDTDTNIAIAFTYLLFLLLMGVISHRLHQTITHSLKLRFDNSDLLHRLLQAKDHQNAINLELQAQIAEKDLTQRALQNAKAQLEQRVVERTEALALTNDILHQEKELFQVTLASIGDAVITTDSLGKITYLNPIAESFIGWKNSEVAG
;
A
#
# COMPACT_ATOMS: atom_id res chain seq x y z
N MET A 1 -15.24 -26.88 -13.70
CA MET A 1 -15.78 -27.05 -12.34
C MET A 1 -15.27 -25.93 -11.48
N ASN A 2 -16.19 -25.18 -10.94
CA ASN A 2 -16.08 -23.88 -10.30
C ASN A 2 -15.07 -23.80 -9.14
N SER A 3 -14.02 -23.04 -9.31
CA SER A 3 -13.34 -22.34 -8.23
C SER A 3 -13.82 -20.90 -8.20
N GLN A 4 -15.04 -20.71 -7.67
CA GLN A 4 -15.51 -19.37 -7.31
C GLN A 4 -14.59 -18.82 -6.23
N SER A 5 -13.83 -17.82 -6.61
CA SER A 5 -13.12 -16.88 -5.78
C SER A 5 -13.97 -16.49 -4.56
N ARG A 6 -13.54 -16.89 -3.37
CA ARG A 6 -13.87 -16.19 -2.14
C ARG A 6 -13.15 -14.85 -2.20
N ASN A 7 -13.66 -13.91 -2.95
CA ASN A 7 -13.48 -12.50 -2.68
C ASN A 7 -14.19 -12.24 -1.35
N SER A 8 -13.46 -12.44 -0.24
CA SER A 8 -13.81 -11.78 1.01
C SER A 8 -13.78 -10.29 0.70
N ASP A 9 -14.95 -9.68 0.64
CA ASP A 9 -15.17 -8.24 0.72
C ASP A 9 -14.50 -7.72 2.02
N TYR A 10 -13.20 -7.55 2.00
CA TYR A 10 -12.54 -6.60 2.87
C TYR A 10 -12.93 -5.22 2.33
N GLN A 11 -14.13 -4.76 2.70
CA GLN A 11 -14.46 -3.35 2.63
C GLN A 11 -13.35 -2.62 3.38
N GLN A 12 -12.45 -1.99 2.64
CA GLN A 12 -11.42 -1.14 3.24
C GLN A 12 -12.17 -0.14 4.12
N PRO A 13 -11.86 -0.09 5.43
CA PRO A 13 -12.54 0.82 6.32
C PRO A 13 -12.40 2.23 5.76
N ASN A 14 -13.50 2.97 5.74
CA ASN A 14 -13.53 4.34 5.24
C ASN A 14 -12.37 5.12 5.88
N LEU A 15 -11.46 5.66 5.08
CA LEU A 15 -10.22 6.30 5.55
C LEU A 15 -10.43 7.26 6.74
N PRO A 16 -11.50 8.10 6.77
CA PRO A 16 -11.82 8.92 7.93
C PRO A 16 -12.07 8.13 9.22
N THR A 17 -12.74 6.99 9.16
CA THR A 17 -13.01 6.15 10.34
C THR A 17 -11.75 5.45 10.84
N ALA A 18 -10.87 5.04 9.95
CA ALA A 18 -9.57 4.46 10.31
C ALA A 18 -8.66 5.49 11.00
N ILE A 19 -8.60 6.72 10.49
CA ILE A 19 -7.86 7.83 11.11
C ILE A 19 -8.43 8.12 12.50
N LEU A 20 -9.76 8.17 12.65
CA LEU A 20 -10.41 8.42 13.93
C LEU A 20 -10.09 7.34 14.97
N ALA A 21 -10.11 6.06 14.57
CA ALA A 21 -9.74 4.95 15.45
C ALA A 21 -8.28 5.06 15.93
N GLU A 22 -7.35 5.44 15.04
CA GLU A 22 -5.94 5.63 15.41
C GLU A 22 -5.75 6.86 16.33
N GLN A 23 -6.50 7.94 16.13
CA GLN A 23 -6.53 9.08 17.04
C GLN A 23 -6.99 8.68 18.45
N ILE A 24 -8.03 7.85 18.55
CA ILE A 24 -8.53 7.33 19.82
C ILE A 24 -7.50 6.44 20.48
N LYS A 25 -6.85 5.57 19.73
CA LYS A 25 -5.76 4.73 20.23
C LYS A 25 -4.59 5.54 20.79
N LEU A 26 -4.21 6.64 20.11
CA LEU A 26 -3.20 7.58 20.62
C LEU A 26 -3.60 8.20 21.95
N LEU A 27 -4.88 8.58 22.15
CA LEU A 27 -5.37 9.06 23.43
C LEU A 27 -5.14 8.04 24.56
N TYR A 28 -5.52 6.79 24.33
CA TYR A 28 -5.36 5.72 25.31
C TYR A 28 -3.87 5.42 25.60
N GLN A 29 -3.00 5.47 24.60
CA GLN A 29 -1.56 5.26 24.78
C GLN A 29 -0.89 6.32 25.66
N GLN A 30 -1.32 7.58 25.51
CA GLN A 30 -0.74 8.71 26.24
C GLN A 30 -1.36 8.92 27.63
N ALA A 31 -2.55 8.37 27.87
CA ALA A 31 -3.33 8.62 29.06
C ALA A 31 -2.66 8.18 30.37
N ASN A 32 -1.89 7.10 30.40
CA ASN A 32 -1.23 6.62 31.62
C ASN A 32 -0.31 7.66 32.26
N LYS A 33 0.42 8.44 31.45
CA LYS A 33 1.30 9.51 31.95
C LYS A 33 0.48 10.64 32.57
N ALA A 34 -0.67 10.98 31.99
CA ALA A 34 -1.56 12.00 32.51
C ALA A 34 -2.21 11.57 33.84
N LEU A 35 -2.57 10.28 34.01
CA LEU A 35 -3.09 9.76 35.27
C LEU A 35 -2.06 9.85 36.40
N LEU A 36 -0.79 9.50 36.12
CA LEU A 36 0.29 9.63 37.10
C LEU A 36 0.49 11.08 37.54
N ALA A 37 0.52 12.01 36.55
CA ALA A 37 0.61 13.44 36.85
C ALA A 37 -0.59 13.92 37.70
N THR A 38 -1.78 13.44 37.42
CA THR A 38 -2.99 13.77 38.21
C THR A 38 -2.83 13.36 39.69
N VAL A 39 -2.34 12.15 39.97
CA VAL A 39 -2.10 11.69 41.34
C VAL A 39 -1.10 12.56 42.06
N ILE A 40 0.04 12.84 41.42
CA ILE A 40 1.11 13.66 42.04
C ILE A 40 0.61 15.08 42.30
N LEU A 41 0.03 15.75 41.29
CA LEU A 41 -0.39 17.15 41.40
C LEU A 41 -1.55 17.33 42.37
N SER A 42 -2.49 16.41 42.44
CA SER A 42 -3.60 16.45 43.39
C SER A 42 -3.11 16.25 44.84
N THR A 43 -2.11 15.39 45.06
CA THR A 43 -1.46 15.24 46.38
C THR A 43 -0.73 16.52 46.81
N VAL A 44 0.05 17.12 45.89
CA VAL A 44 0.74 18.39 46.14
C VAL A 44 -0.24 19.50 46.48
N LEU A 45 -1.38 19.63 45.70
CA LEU A 45 -2.41 20.60 45.99
C LEU A 45 -3.00 20.38 47.38
N ALA A 46 -3.34 19.13 47.73
CA ALA A 46 -3.89 18.81 49.03
C ALA A 46 -2.93 19.15 50.17
N PHE A 47 -1.62 18.89 50.00
CA PHE A 47 -0.60 19.25 50.97
C PHE A 47 -0.46 20.77 51.18
N VAL A 48 -0.45 21.56 50.11
CA VAL A 48 -0.31 23.02 50.18
C VAL A 48 -1.53 23.69 50.80
N PHE A 49 -2.73 23.15 50.58
CA PHE A 49 -3.97 23.72 51.10
C PHE A 49 -4.40 23.13 52.45
N TRP A 50 -3.60 22.20 53.00
CA TRP A 50 -3.87 21.61 54.32
C TRP A 50 -3.88 22.69 55.42
N GLY A 51 -4.98 22.72 56.20
CA GLY A 51 -5.17 23.73 57.24
C GLY A 51 -5.71 25.10 56.79
N TYR A 52 -5.77 25.37 55.46
CA TYR A 52 -6.36 26.59 54.88
C TYR A 52 -7.78 26.38 54.38
N VAL A 53 -8.15 25.15 54.01
CA VAL A 53 -9.44 24.75 53.58
C VAL A 53 -10.00 23.68 54.52
N PRO A 54 -11.32 23.58 54.78
CA PRO A 54 -11.85 22.53 55.62
C PRO A 54 -11.41 21.14 55.15
N GLU A 55 -10.80 20.36 56.05
CA GLU A 55 -10.18 19.05 55.74
C GLU A 55 -11.17 18.10 55.07
N GLN A 56 -12.43 18.13 55.48
CA GLN A 56 -13.48 17.28 54.89
C GLN A 56 -13.67 17.55 53.37
N TRP A 57 -13.60 18.80 52.97
CA TRP A 57 -13.74 19.20 51.55
C TRP A 57 -12.51 18.76 50.74
N LEU A 58 -11.34 18.97 51.32
CA LEU A 58 -10.07 18.63 50.71
C LEU A 58 -9.92 17.10 50.53
N LEU A 59 -10.25 16.33 51.59
CA LEU A 59 -10.19 14.88 51.53
C LEU A 59 -11.23 14.26 50.65
N SER A 60 -12.49 14.80 50.65
CA SER A 60 -13.54 14.31 49.74
C SER A 60 -13.20 14.57 48.30
N TRP A 61 -12.63 15.75 47.94
CA TRP A 61 -12.17 16.06 46.62
C TRP A 61 -11.01 15.14 46.21
N LEU A 62 -10.02 14.94 47.10
CA LEU A 62 -8.86 14.06 46.84
C LEU A 62 -9.33 12.60 46.61
N ALA A 63 -10.26 12.10 47.44
CA ALA A 63 -10.82 10.77 47.27
C ALA A 63 -11.56 10.65 45.94
N GLY A 64 -12.34 11.66 45.56
CA GLY A 64 -13.08 11.68 44.28
C GLY A 64 -12.17 11.66 43.05
N ILE A 65 -11.10 12.47 43.03
CA ILE A 65 -10.17 12.53 41.90
C ILE A 65 -9.34 11.23 41.82
N TYR A 66 -9.02 10.59 42.93
CA TYR A 66 -8.34 9.29 42.95
C TYR A 66 -9.25 8.17 42.44
N LEU A 67 -10.52 8.13 42.92
CA LEU A 67 -11.50 7.18 42.40
C LEU A 67 -11.68 7.31 40.87
N LEU A 68 -11.83 8.55 40.40
CA LEU A 68 -11.92 8.81 38.95
C LEU A 68 -10.67 8.34 38.20
N THR A 69 -9.48 8.58 38.77
CA THR A 69 -8.20 8.16 38.20
C THR A 69 -8.11 6.63 38.10
N VAL A 70 -8.54 5.91 39.15
CA VAL A 70 -8.61 4.44 39.16
C VAL A 70 -9.62 3.93 38.12
N CYS A 71 -10.80 4.52 38.03
CA CYS A 71 -11.80 4.16 36.98
C CYS A 71 -11.22 4.36 35.56
N ARG A 72 -10.55 5.48 35.33
CA ARG A 72 -9.89 5.75 34.04
C ARG A 72 -8.74 4.78 33.75
N PHE A 73 -7.98 4.39 34.76
CA PHE A 73 -6.93 3.37 34.61
C PHE A 73 -7.52 2.02 34.17
N PHE A 74 -8.61 1.57 34.80
CA PHE A 74 -9.30 0.35 34.38
C PHE A 74 -9.91 0.46 32.98
N LEU A 75 -10.43 1.62 32.62
CA LEU A 75 -10.95 1.88 31.27
C LEU A 75 -9.82 1.73 30.23
N ILE A 76 -8.64 2.30 30.48
CA ILE A 76 -7.47 2.18 29.60
C ILE A 76 -7.04 0.71 29.47
N LYS A 77 -6.93 0.01 30.60
CA LYS A 77 -6.55 -1.41 30.60
C LYS A 77 -7.56 -2.27 29.85
N SER A 78 -8.85 -1.99 30.00
CA SER A 78 -9.92 -2.68 29.28
C SER A 78 -9.87 -2.44 27.77
N TYR A 79 -9.60 -1.21 27.33
CA TYR A 79 -9.40 -0.89 25.93
C TYR A 79 -8.32 -1.76 25.28
N PHE A 80 -7.15 -1.82 25.87
CA PHE A 80 -6.03 -2.61 25.33
C PHE A 80 -6.25 -4.12 25.45
N ARG A 81 -6.99 -4.59 26.45
CA ARG A 81 -7.32 -6.01 26.57
C ARG A 81 -8.33 -6.48 25.52
N ASN A 82 -9.33 -5.66 25.22
CA ASN A 82 -10.39 -6.01 24.27
C ASN A 82 -9.97 -5.80 22.81
N ASN A 83 -8.92 -5.01 22.55
CA ASN A 83 -8.43 -4.68 21.22
C ASN A 83 -9.59 -4.40 20.22
N PRO A 84 -10.39 -3.35 20.47
CA PRO A 84 -11.65 -3.11 19.77
C PRO A 84 -11.44 -2.92 18.26
N SER A 85 -12.44 -3.32 17.48
CA SER A 85 -12.52 -3.03 16.06
C SER A 85 -12.57 -1.51 15.79
N ILE A 86 -12.40 -1.11 14.54
CA ILE A 86 -12.44 0.31 14.15
C ILE A 86 -13.76 0.97 14.54
N GLU A 87 -14.88 0.27 14.36
CA GLU A 87 -16.22 0.77 14.69
C GLU A 87 -16.42 0.87 16.20
N GLU A 88 -16.03 -0.16 16.94
CA GLU A 88 -16.10 -0.17 18.40
C GLU A 88 -15.22 0.91 19.05
N SER A 89 -14.09 1.24 18.42
CA SER A 89 -13.17 2.28 18.90
C SER A 89 -13.85 3.63 19.05
N ILE A 90 -14.87 3.95 18.24
CA ILE A 90 -15.64 5.19 18.34
C ILE A 90 -16.41 5.24 19.69
N ALA A 91 -17.02 4.14 20.10
CA ALA A 91 -17.70 4.05 21.40
C ALA A 91 -16.71 4.23 22.56
N TRP A 92 -15.55 3.60 22.50
CA TRP A 92 -14.46 3.78 23.46
C TRP A 92 -13.99 5.23 23.53
N GLY A 93 -13.92 5.92 22.39
CA GLY A 93 -13.62 7.36 22.35
C GLY A 93 -14.60 8.20 23.17
N ARG A 94 -15.91 7.89 23.13
CA ARG A 94 -16.93 8.58 23.94
C ARG A 94 -16.71 8.37 25.45
N PHE A 95 -16.44 7.14 25.88
CA PHE A 95 -16.13 6.85 27.29
C PHE A 95 -14.88 7.59 27.76
N PHE A 96 -13.86 7.67 26.90
CA PHE A 96 -12.65 8.43 27.21
C PHE A 96 -12.96 9.91 27.41
N ILE A 97 -13.74 10.54 26.53
CA ILE A 97 -14.13 11.97 26.60
C ILE A 97 -14.96 12.27 27.86
N ILE A 98 -15.86 11.37 28.28
CA ILE A 98 -16.59 11.51 29.54
C ILE A 98 -15.60 11.53 30.70
N GLY A 99 -14.63 10.63 30.73
CA GLY A 99 -13.59 10.64 31.75
C GLY A 99 -12.72 11.90 31.74
N VAL A 100 -12.47 12.48 30.58
CA VAL A 100 -11.75 13.76 30.42
C VAL A 100 -12.58 14.92 30.97
N LEU A 101 -13.87 14.99 30.62
CA LEU A 101 -14.80 16.00 31.13
C LEU A 101 -14.87 15.98 32.66
N LEU A 102 -15.07 14.79 33.25
CA LEU A 102 -15.12 14.63 34.71
C LEU A 102 -13.79 15.04 35.36
N SER A 103 -12.66 14.72 34.73
CA SER A 103 -11.36 15.17 35.25
C SER A 103 -11.22 16.70 35.23
N GLY A 104 -11.64 17.34 34.15
CA GLY A 104 -11.67 18.81 34.07
C GLY A 104 -12.59 19.45 35.10
N ALA A 105 -13.77 18.84 35.34
CA ALA A 105 -14.72 19.29 36.34
C ALA A 105 -14.12 19.17 37.78
N PHE A 106 -13.48 18.05 38.11
CA PHE A 106 -12.82 17.87 39.42
C PHE A 106 -11.69 18.89 39.66
N TRP A 107 -10.89 19.19 38.65
CA TRP A 107 -9.87 20.24 38.74
C TRP A 107 -10.50 21.64 38.81
N GLY A 108 -11.58 21.87 38.11
CA GLY A 108 -12.35 23.11 38.20
C GLY A 108 -12.97 23.32 39.57
N LEU A 109 -13.55 22.26 40.19
CA LEU A 109 -14.02 22.30 41.55
C LEU A 109 -12.93 22.73 42.55
N ALA A 110 -11.71 22.20 42.39
CA ALA A 110 -10.58 22.67 43.19
C ALA A 110 -10.30 24.16 42.95
N GLY A 111 -10.32 24.61 41.68
CA GLY A 111 -10.14 26.00 41.31
C GLY A 111 -11.15 26.96 41.93
N GLY A 112 -12.41 26.52 42.08
CA GLY A 112 -13.47 27.29 42.72
C GLY A 112 -13.51 27.16 44.23
N ALA A 113 -13.48 25.95 44.75
CA ALA A 113 -13.70 25.66 46.20
C ALA A 113 -12.49 26.00 47.09
N PHE A 114 -11.26 25.92 46.52
CA PHE A 114 -10.04 26.20 47.25
C PHE A 114 -9.48 27.60 46.95
N PHE A 115 -10.27 28.47 46.33
CA PHE A 115 -9.90 29.86 46.11
C PHE A 115 -9.89 30.65 47.42
N LEU A 116 -8.71 31.06 47.88
CA LEU A 116 -8.53 31.84 49.12
C LEU A 116 -8.45 33.33 48.79
N ALA A 117 -9.54 34.07 48.96
CA ALA A 117 -9.67 35.48 48.59
C ALA A 117 -8.64 36.40 49.28
N HIS A 118 -8.15 36.02 50.49
CA HIS A 118 -7.25 36.81 51.32
C HIS A 118 -5.78 36.38 51.19
N SER A 119 -5.45 35.45 50.27
CA SER A 119 -4.07 34.98 50.11
C SER A 119 -3.64 34.94 48.66
N ALA A 120 -3.01 35.96 48.19
CA ALA A 120 -2.48 36.05 46.82
C ALA A 120 -1.48 34.91 46.50
N MET A 121 -0.75 34.44 47.50
CA MET A 121 0.22 33.33 47.33
C MET A 121 -0.51 32.03 46.96
N HIS A 122 -1.60 31.69 47.64
CA HIS A 122 -2.38 30.49 47.33
C HIS A 122 -3.14 30.63 46.01
N GLN A 123 -3.65 31.83 45.65
CA GLN A 123 -4.25 32.11 44.37
C GLN A 123 -3.26 31.89 43.24
N LEU A 124 -2.05 32.46 43.32
CA LEU A 124 -1.00 32.25 42.33
C LEU A 124 -0.58 30.77 42.22
N PHE A 125 -0.41 30.07 43.35
CA PHE A 125 -0.10 28.65 43.36
C PHE A 125 -1.17 27.84 42.63
N LEU A 126 -2.45 28.07 42.97
CA LEU A 126 -3.59 27.42 42.30
C LEU A 126 -3.64 27.73 40.82
N ALA A 127 -3.41 28.99 40.46
CA ALA A 127 -3.29 29.42 39.07
C ALA A 127 -2.18 28.67 38.34
N TYR A 128 -0.93 28.69 38.83
CA TYR A 128 0.17 27.97 38.20
C TYR A 128 -0.09 26.48 38.04
N LEU A 129 -0.68 25.85 39.05
CA LEU A 129 -0.96 24.43 39.04
C LEU A 129 -2.02 24.08 37.99
N LEU A 130 -3.15 24.81 37.96
CA LEU A 130 -4.20 24.60 36.93
C LEU A 130 -3.68 24.90 35.51
N GLY A 131 -2.94 25.99 35.34
CA GLY A 131 -2.31 26.32 34.06
C GLY A 131 -1.33 25.23 33.58
N GLY A 132 -0.51 24.72 34.48
CA GLY A 132 0.42 23.62 34.19
C GLY A 132 -0.28 22.32 33.78
N ILE A 133 -1.40 21.98 34.45
CA ILE A 133 -2.21 20.81 34.11
C ILE A 133 -2.84 20.97 32.72
N ILE A 134 -3.39 22.14 32.41
CA ILE A 134 -3.97 22.43 31.10
C ILE A 134 -2.93 22.37 30.00
N ALA A 135 -1.74 22.96 30.23
CA ALA A 135 -0.64 22.89 29.27
C ALA A 135 -0.18 21.43 29.05
N GLY A 136 -0.06 20.63 30.11
CA GLY A 136 0.26 19.21 30.00
C GLY A 136 -0.81 18.39 29.30
N ALA A 137 -2.09 18.68 29.55
CA ALA A 137 -3.23 18.02 28.91
C ALA A 137 -3.30 18.31 27.40
N MET A 138 -2.85 19.48 26.95
CA MET A 138 -2.84 19.84 25.53
C MET A 138 -2.06 18.81 24.70
N ALA A 139 -0.89 18.40 25.14
CA ALA A 139 -0.05 17.45 24.41
C ALA A 139 -0.72 16.09 24.24
N THR A 140 -1.50 15.65 25.23
CA THR A 140 -2.15 14.32 25.21
C THR A 140 -3.53 14.34 24.55
N LEU A 141 -4.30 15.41 24.75
CA LEU A 141 -5.70 15.49 24.29
C LEU A 141 -5.87 16.04 22.87
N SER A 142 -4.85 16.71 22.30
CA SER A 142 -4.92 17.27 20.95
C SER A 142 -4.98 16.23 19.83
N SER A 143 -4.72 14.95 20.13
CA SER A 143 -4.88 13.87 19.15
C SER A 143 -6.34 13.65 18.72
N TYR A 144 -7.30 14.04 19.55
CA TYR A 144 -8.74 13.92 19.25
C TYR A 144 -9.43 15.29 19.25
N ARG A 145 -10.31 15.50 18.26
CA ARG A 145 -10.97 16.79 18.08
C ARG A 145 -11.69 17.24 19.33
N ASN A 146 -11.45 18.46 19.77
CA ASN A 146 -12.07 19.13 20.91
C ASN A 146 -11.85 18.50 22.28
N ALA A 147 -11.14 17.36 22.40
CA ALA A 147 -10.89 16.73 23.70
C ALA A 147 -10.18 17.66 24.68
N PHE A 148 -9.27 18.48 24.19
CA PHE A 148 -8.58 19.50 24.97
C PHE A 148 -9.57 20.52 25.56
N LEU A 149 -10.49 21.07 24.78
CA LEU A 149 -11.48 22.06 25.25
C LEU A 149 -12.45 21.45 26.28
N VAL A 150 -12.83 20.18 26.08
CA VAL A 150 -13.68 19.46 27.03
C VAL A 150 -13.03 19.34 28.41
N PHE A 151 -11.69 19.30 28.48
CA PHE A 151 -10.94 19.34 29.73
C PHE A 151 -10.70 20.75 30.24
N ALA A 152 -10.18 21.63 29.38
CA ALA A 152 -9.66 22.94 29.78
C ALA A 152 -10.75 23.92 30.22
N VAL A 153 -11.91 23.91 29.52
CA VAL A 153 -13.02 24.82 29.84
C VAL A 153 -13.57 24.60 31.24
N PRO A 154 -14.00 23.39 31.66
CA PRO A 154 -14.49 23.17 33.03
C PRO A 154 -13.41 23.35 34.09
N THR A 155 -12.12 23.17 33.75
CA THR A 155 -11.01 23.42 34.67
C THR A 155 -10.79 24.90 34.96
N ILE A 156 -10.94 25.76 33.96
CA ILE A 156 -10.65 27.20 34.08
C ILE A 156 -11.83 28.02 34.64
N ILE A 157 -13.05 27.70 34.25
CA ILE A 157 -14.22 28.53 34.53
C ILE A 157 -14.42 28.81 36.03
N PRO A 158 -14.41 27.81 36.94
CA PRO A 158 -14.68 28.07 38.34
C PRO A 158 -13.63 28.98 39.00
N PHE A 159 -12.34 28.80 38.66
CA PHE A 159 -11.27 29.66 39.17
C PHE A 159 -11.40 31.10 38.65
N THR A 160 -11.65 31.28 37.34
CA THR A 160 -11.82 32.62 36.72
C THR A 160 -13.05 33.31 37.29
N TYR A 161 -14.14 32.58 37.53
CA TYR A 161 -15.34 33.12 38.16
C TYR A 161 -15.07 33.64 39.56
N GLN A 162 -14.34 32.90 40.41
CA GLN A 162 -13.94 33.34 41.74
C GLN A 162 -13.01 34.56 41.68
N ALA A 163 -12.07 34.59 40.76
CA ALA A 163 -11.18 35.73 40.59
C ALA A 163 -11.95 37.04 40.24
N ILE A 164 -12.99 36.92 39.37
CA ILE A 164 -13.82 38.10 39.02
C ILE A 164 -14.72 38.53 40.19
N LEU A 165 -15.28 37.61 40.95
CA LEU A 165 -16.15 37.92 42.11
C LEU A 165 -15.44 38.71 43.20
N HIS A 166 -14.12 38.48 43.38
CA HIS A 166 -13.34 39.13 44.43
C HIS A 166 -12.63 40.44 43.97
N ASP A 167 -13.12 41.04 42.92
CA ASP A 167 -12.94 42.39 42.34
C ASP A 167 -11.73 43.19 42.87
N THR A 168 -10.53 42.65 42.77
CA THR A 168 -9.27 43.35 42.98
C THR A 168 -8.56 43.48 41.64
N ASP A 169 -7.83 44.59 41.40
CA ASP A 169 -7.09 44.80 40.14
C ASP A 169 -6.22 43.59 39.78
N THR A 170 -5.63 42.93 40.79
CA THR A 170 -4.79 41.75 40.61
C THR A 170 -5.62 40.56 40.14
N ASN A 171 -6.83 40.32 40.71
CA ASN A 171 -7.69 39.19 40.37
C ASN A 171 -8.28 39.35 38.96
N ILE A 172 -8.67 40.58 38.58
CA ILE A 172 -9.15 40.87 37.23
C ILE A 172 -8.03 40.59 36.20
N ALA A 173 -6.79 41.04 36.49
CA ALA A 173 -5.63 40.75 35.62
C ALA A 173 -5.35 39.26 35.49
N ILE A 174 -5.47 38.48 36.57
CA ILE A 174 -5.33 37.02 36.57
C ILE A 174 -6.44 36.40 35.70
N ALA A 175 -7.70 36.79 35.89
CA ALA A 175 -8.83 36.28 35.13
C ALA A 175 -8.68 36.53 33.61
N PHE A 176 -8.29 37.74 33.23
CA PHE A 176 -8.03 38.09 31.83
C PHE A 176 -6.86 37.28 31.24
N THR A 177 -5.78 37.14 31.99
CA THR A 177 -4.60 36.33 31.58
C THR A 177 -5.00 34.88 31.36
N TYR A 178 -5.86 34.34 32.20
CA TYR A 178 -6.36 32.95 32.03
C TYR A 178 -7.25 32.76 30.82
N LEU A 179 -8.13 33.72 30.52
CA LEU A 179 -8.94 33.68 29.29
C LEU A 179 -8.07 33.75 28.04
N LEU A 180 -7.06 34.62 28.05
CA LEU A 180 -6.08 34.71 26.96
C LEU A 180 -5.28 33.43 26.83
N PHE A 181 -4.83 32.85 27.95
CA PHE A 181 -4.13 31.55 27.99
C PHE A 181 -5.01 30.42 27.41
N LEU A 182 -6.28 30.34 27.77
CA LEU A 182 -7.22 29.35 27.22
C LEU A 182 -7.36 29.50 25.70
N LEU A 183 -7.49 30.72 25.22
CA LEU A 183 -7.59 30.99 23.78
C LEU A 183 -6.33 30.56 23.03
N LEU A 184 -5.16 30.95 23.54
CA LEU A 184 -3.86 30.58 22.94
C LEU A 184 -3.68 29.06 22.93
N MET A 185 -3.94 28.38 24.05
CA MET A 185 -3.84 26.92 24.15
C MET A 185 -4.87 26.22 23.25
N GLY A 186 -6.05 26.78 23.08
CA GLY A 186 -7.07 26.28 22.13
C GLY A 186 -6.58 26.34 20.68
N VAL A 187 -5.97 27.47 20.28
CA VAL A 187 -5.38 27.63 18.93
C VAL A 187 -4.23 26.65 18.72
N ILE A 188 -3.33 26.50 19.70
CA ILE A 188 -2.22 25.56 19.60
C ILE A 188 -2.73 24.12 19.54
N SER A 189 -3.70 23.76 20.39
CA SER A 189 -4.32 22.44 20.36
C SER A 189 -4.96 22.12 19.02
N HIS A 190 -5.66 23.10 18.41
CA HIS A 190 -6.25 22.94 17.09
C HIS A 190 -5.19 22.69 16.00
N ARG A 191 -4.10 23.46 16.00
CA ARG A 191 -2.97 23.26 15.08
C ARG A 191 -2.32 21.89 15.27
N LEU A 192 -2.11 21.48 16.52
CA LEU A 192 -1.53 20.17 16.83
C LEU A 192 -2.43 19.03 16.36
N HIS A 193 -3.76 19.16 16.56
CA HIS A 193 -4.74 18.22 16.02
C HIS A 193 -4.64 18.10 14.49
N GLN A 194 -4.55 19.21 13.77
CA GLN A 194 -4.38 19.20 12.31
C GLN A 194 -3.09 18.50 11.89
N THR A 195 -1.98 18.79 12.58
CA THR A 195 -0.68 18.18 12.30
C THR A 195 -0.72 16.66 12.52
N ILE A 196 -1.31 16.20 13.63
CA ILE A 196 -1.48 14.77 13.92
C ILE A 196 -2.35 14.10 12.86
N THR A 197 -3.49 14.71 12.52
CA THR A 197 -4.41 14.18 11.50
C THR A 197 -3.73 14.06 10.14
N HIS A 198 -2.98 15.08 9.73
CA HIS A 198 -2.22 15.08 8.48
C HIS A 198 -1.12 14.01 8.47
N SER A 199 -0.39 13.89 9.58
CA SER A 199 0.65 12.84 9.73
C SER A 199 0.07 11.43 9.65
N LEU A 200 -1.08 11.20 10.29
CA LEU A 200 -1.77 9.90 10.20
C LEU A 200 -2.24 9.62 8.77
N LYS A 201 -2.82 10.62 8.10
CA LYS A 201 -3.24 10.48 6.70
C LYS A 201 -2.07 10.10 5.79
N LEU A 202 -0.94 10.83 5.88
CA LEU A 202 0.27 10.51 5.12
C LEU A 202 0.78 9.09 5.41
N ARG A 203 0.70 8.63 6.64
CA ARG A 203 1.10 7.27 7.02
C ARG A 203 0.23 6.22 6.32
N PHE A 204 -1.09 6.42 6.27
CA PHE A 204 -2.01 5.52 5.56
C PHE A 204 -1.76 5.56 4.04
N ASP A 205 -1.61 6.75 3.45
CA ASP A 205 -1.34 6.92 2.02
C ASP A 205 -0.01 6.24 1.63
N ASN A 206 1.05 6.41 2.46
CA ASN A 206 2.34 5.75 2.23
C ASN A 206 2.25 4.22 2.35
N SER A 207 1.45 3.71 3.29
CA SER A 207 1.24 2.26 3.44
C SER A 207 0.52 1.68 2.21
N ASP A 208 -0.51 2.36 1.70
CA ASP A 208 -1.23 1.95 0.49
C ASP A 208 -0.31 1.98 -0.76
N LEU A 209 0.47 3.05 -0.91
CA LEU A 209 1.46 3.16 -1.99
C LEU A 209 2.50 2.03 -1.92
N LEU A 210 3.00 1.70 -0.73
CA LEU A 210 3.95 0.60 -0.56
C LEU A 210 3.33 -0.75 -0.97
N HIS A 211 2.08 -1.01 -0.58
CA HIS A 211 1.36 -2.21 -1.01
C HIS A 211 1.22 -2.30 -2.53
N ARG A 212 0.82 -1.21 -3.17
CA ARG A 212 0.70 -1.14 -4.65
C ARG A 212 2.04 -1.34 -5.35
N LEU A 213 3.12 -0.75 -4.82
CA LEU A 213 4.46 -0.93 -5.36
C LEU A 213 4.94 -2.39 -5.25
N LEU A 214 4.68 -3.06 -4.13
CA LEU A 214 5.01 -4.47 -3.96
C LEU A 214 4.24 -5.35 -4.96
N GLN A 215 2.93 -5.13 -5.12
CA GLN A 215 2.11 -5.85 -6.09
C GLN A 215 2.59 -5.61 -7.54
N ALA A 216 2.91 -4.36 -7.90
CA ALA A 216 3.43 -4.03 -9.23
C ALA A 216 4.80 -4.71 -9.49
N LYS A 217 5.67 -4.75 -8.48
CA LYS A 217 6.96 -5.44 -8.56
C LYS A 217 6.80 -6.95 -8.76
N ASP A 218 5.89 -7.57 -8.01
CA ASP A 218 5.63 -9.02 -8.14
C ASP A 218 5.06 -9.34 -9.52
N HIS A 219 4.14 -8.52 -10.03
CA HIS A 219 3.61 -8.66 -11.39
C HIS A 219 4.71 -8.46 -12.45
N GLN A 220 5.59 -7.47 -12.29
CA GLN A 220 6.73 -7.25 -13.18
C GLN A 220 7.70 -8.45 -13.19
N ASN A 221 7.97 -9.03 -12.01
CA ASN A 221 8.81 -10.22 -11.90
C ASN A 221 8.18 -11.43 -12.62
N ALA A 222 6.88 -11.63 -12.48
CA ALA A 222 6.16 -12.71 -13.17
C ALA A 222 6.25 -12.53 -14.71
N ILE A 223 6.03 -11.32 -15.22
CA ILE A 223 6.17 -11.01 -16.66
C ILE A 223 7.61 -11.26 -17.13
N ASN A 224 8.61 -10.87 -16.37
CA ASN A 224 10.00 -11.07 -16.71
C ASN A 224 10.38 -12.56 -16.81
N LEU A 225 9.87 -13.40 -15.91
CA LEU A 225 10.07 -14.85 -15.95
C LEU A 225 9.39 -15.47 -17.18
N GLU A 226 8.18 -15.06 -17.50
CA GLU A 226 7.47 -15.51 -18.71
C GLU A 226 8.20 -15.10 -19.98
N LEU A 227 8.68 -13.85 -20.06
CA LEU A 227 9.44 -13.34 -21.18
C LEU A 227 10.76 -14.13 -21.37
N GLN A 228 11.47 -14.43 -20.29
CA GLN A 228 12.69 -15.26 -20.35
C GLN A 228 12.39 -16.68 -20.89
N ALA A 229 11.28 -17.29 -20.47
CA ALA A 229 10.87 -18.59 -20.99
C ALA A 229 10.57 -18.52 -22.50
N GLN A 230 9.84 -17.49 -22.96
CA GLN A 230 9.54 -17.29 -24.39
C GLN A 230 10.81 -17.05 -25.21
N ILE A 231 11.78 -16.27 -24.70
CA ILE A 231 13.07 -16.05 -25.38
C ILE A 231 13.81 -17.37 -25.51
N ALA A 232 13.88 -18.19 -24.46
CA ALA A 232 14.55 -19.49 -24.49
C ALA A 232 13.90 -20.44 -25.51
N GLU A 233 12.58 -20.51 -25.57
CA GLU A 233 11.82 -21.31 -26.55
C GLU A 233 12.09 -20.84 -27.99
N LYS A 234 12.07 -19.52 -28.21
CA LYS A 234 12.36 -18.93 -29.51
C LYS A 234 13.79 -19.25 -29.97
N ASP A 235 14.77 -19.17 -29.09
CA ASP A 235 16.16 -19.52 -29.40
C ASP A 235 16.30 -20.99 -29.81
N LEU A 236 15.64 -21.92 -29.13
CA LEU A 236 15.63 -23.32 -29.49
C LEU A 236 15.01 -23.54 -30.88
N THR A 237 13.88 -22.91 -31.14
CA THR A 237 13.18 -23.00 -32.43
C THR A 237 14.04 -22.42 -33.57
N GLN A 238 14.69 -21.31 -33.34
CA GLN A 238 15.57 -20.67 -34.33
C GLN A 238 16.81 -21.54 -34.66
N ARG A 239 17.43 -22.18 -33.66
CA ARG A 239 18.53 -23.15 -33.88
C ARG A 239 18.05 -24.38 -34.64
N ALA A 240 16.89 -24.93 -34.32
CA ALA A 240 16.29 -26.03 -35.06
C ALA A 240 16.03 -25.69 -36.53
N LEU A 241 15.50 -24.49 -36.79
CA LEU A 241 15.27 -23.99 -38.15
C LEU A 241 16.59 -23.81 -38.94
N GLN A 242 17.61 -23.26 -38.31
CA GLN A 242 18.93 -23.09 -38.95
C GLN A 242 19.52 -24.44 -39.31
N ASN A 243 19.47 -25.43 -38.43
CA ASN A 243 19.94 -26.79 -38.70
C ASN A 243 19.19 -27.47 -39.84
N ALA A 244 17.85 -27.35 -39.83
CA ALA A 244 16.99 -27.90 -40.91
C ALA A 244 17.31 -27.24 -42.26
N LYS A 245 17.53 -25.91 -42.28
CA LYS A 245 17.92 -25.18 -43.48
C LYS A 245 19.28 -25.64 -44.03
N ALA A 246 20.29 -25.80 -43.17
CA ALA A 246 21.60 -26.30 -43.57
C ALA A 246 21.54 -27.71 -44.13
N GLN A 247 20.74 -28.61 -43.53
CA GLN A 247 20.53 -29.97 -44.06
C GLN A 247 19.82 -29.96 -45.41
N LEU A 248 18.86 -29.07 -45.62
CA LEU A 248 18.15 -28.93 -46.86
C LEU A 248 19.08 -28.42 -47.97
N GLU A 249 19.89 -27.41 -47.70
CA GLU A 249 20.88 -26.88 -48.62
C GLU A 249 21.90 -27.97 -49.05
N GLN A 250 22.39 -28.78 -48.11
CA GLN A 250 23.28 -29.90 -48.41
C GLN A 250 22.58 -30.94 -49.32
N ARG A 251 21.35 -31.35 -49.04
CA ARG A 251 20.59 -32.28 -49.88
C ARG A 251 20.32 -31.75 -51.26
N VAL A 252 20.10 -30.43 -51.42
CA VAL A 252 19.94 -29.79 -52.73
C VAL A 252 21.21 -29.93 -53.54
N VAL A 253 22.39 -29.65 -52.95
CA VAL A 253 23.70 -29.82 -53.60
C VAL A 253 23.90 -31.25 -54.03
N GLU A 254 23.76 -32.21 -53.13
CA GLU A 254 23.93 -33.65 -53.41
C GLU A 254 23.02 -34.13 -54.55
N ARG A 255 21.74 -33.73 -54.50
CA ARG A 255 20.80 -34.08 -55.59
C ARG A 255 21.12 -33.42 -56.92
N THR A 256 21.60 -32.17 -56.89
CA THR A 256 21.97 -31.47 -58.14
C THR A 256 23.19 -32.13 -58.79
N GLU A 257 24.22 -32.53 -57.98
CA GLU A 257 25.38 -33.27 -58.49
C GLU A 257 24.99 -34.65 -59.02
N ALA A 258 24.11 -35.41 -58.31
CA ALA A 258 23.66 -36.69 -58.80
C ALA A 258 22.84 -36.60 -60.11
N LEU A 259 22.02 -35.53 -60.22
CA LEU A 259 21.23 -35.24 -61.45
C LEU A 259 22.18 -34.89 -62.62
N ALA A 260 23.19 -34.09 -62.38
CA ALA A 260 24.18 -33.76 -63.40
C ALA A 260 24.92 -35.01 -63.93
N LEU A 261 25.43 -35.87 -62.99
CA LEU A 261 26.04 -37.11 -63.35
C LEU A 261 25.13 -38.06 -64.16
N THR A 262 23.86 -38.18 -63.73
CA THR A 262 22.90 -39.04 -64.44
C THR A 262 22.61 -38.53 -65.84
N ASN A 263 22.52 -37.21 -66.00
CA ASN A 263 22.31 -36.58 -67.29
C ASN A 263 23.51 -36.78 -68.23
N ASP A 264 24.74 -36.71 -67.72
CA ASP A 264 25.96 -36.99 -68.52
C ASP A 264 26.00 -38.44 -68.98
N ILE A 265 25.71 -39.40 -68.10
CA ILE A 265 25.59 -40.82 -68.49
C ILE A 265 24.53 -41.02 -69.58
N LEU A 266 23.36 -40.42 -69.40
CA LEU A 266 22.29 -40.53 -70.40
C LEU A 266 22.70 -39.95 -71.77
N HIS A 267 23.43 -38.85 -71.76
CA HIS A 267 23.99 -38.26 -73.01
C HIS A 267 24.98 -39.20 -73.69
N GLN A 268 25.92 -39.76 -72.93
CA GLN A 268 26.88 -40.73 -73.46
C GLN A 268 26.20 -42.01 -74.03
N GLU A 269 25.22 -42.56 -73.32
CA GLU A 269 24.45 -43.70 -73.83
C GLU A 269 23.72 -43.37 -75.12
N LYS A 270 23.07 -42.18 -75.18
CA LYS A 270 22.38 -41.74 -76.38
C LYS A 270 23.31 -41.57 -77.56
N GLU A 271 24.50 -40.99 -77.39
CA GLU A 271 25.53 -40.84 -78.43
C GLU A 271 26.03 -42.23 -78.90
N LEU A 272 26.34 -43.12 -77.95
CA LEU A 272 26.75 -44.49 -78.27
C LEU A 272 25.67 -45.24 -79.08
N PHE A 273 24.41 -45.14 -78.70
CA PHE A 273 23.31 -45.69 -79.48
C PHE A 273 23.21 -45.10 -80.90
N GLN A 274 23.33 -43.82 -81.05
CA GLN A 274 23.32 -43.14 -82.37
C GLN A 274 24.46 -43.63 -83.28
N VAL A 275 25.68 -43.65 -82.74
CA VAL A 275 26.85 -44.11 -83.45
C VAL A 275 26.77 -45.60 -83.83
N THR A 276 26.27 -46.45 -82.89
CA THR A 276 26.06 -47.86 -83.12
C THR A 276 25.02 -48.10 -84.22
N LEU A 277 23.87 -47.46 -84.15
CA LEU A 277 22.81 -47.57 -85.19
C LEU A 277 23.26 -47.03 -86.53
N ALA A 278 24.09 -46.01 -86.61
CA ALA A 278 24.62 -45.42 -87.82
C ALA A 278 25.73 -46.34 -88.49
N SER A 279 26.50 -47.13 -87.68
CA SER A 279 27.55 -48.02 -88.17
C SER A 279 27.02 -49.42 -88.61
N ILE A 280 25.81 -49.80 -88.30
CA ILE A 280 25.20 -51.05 -88.81
C ILE A 280 24.99 -50.95 -90.30
N GLY A 281 25.50 -51.92 -91.03
CA GLY A 281 25.35 -52.01 -92.50
C GLY A 281 23.97 -52.34 -92.99
N ASP A 282 23.00 -52.62 -92.16
CA ASP A 282 21.64 -52.92 -92.46
C ASP A 282 20.73 -51.70 -92.21
N ALA A 283 19.64 -51.59 -92.93
CA ALA A 283 18.59 -50.56 -92.78
C ALA A 283 17.85 -50.82 -91.42
N VAL A 284 17.95 -49.88 -90.49
CA VAL A 284 17.23 -49.94 -89.19
C VAL A 284 16.16 -48.88 -89.09
N ILE A 285 14.93 -49.32 -88.84
CA ILE A 285 13.75 -48.46 -88.63
C ILE A 285 13.24 -48.78 -87.19
N THR A 286 13.06 -47.77 -86.39
CA THR A 286 12.35 -47.92 -85.11
C THR A 286 10.98 -47.22 -85.17
N THR A 287 9.97 -47.80 -84.42
CA THR A 287 8.64 -47.27 -84.38
C THR A 287 8.22 -47.17 -82.86
N ASP A 288 7.26 -46.32 -82.62
CA ASP A 288 6.52 -46.28 -81.38
C ASP A 288 5.52 -47.43 -81.30
N SER A 289 4.76 -47.55 -80.20
CA SER A 289 3.75 -48.55 -79.97
C SER A 289 2.54 -48.48 -80.92
N LEU A 290 2.40 -47.37 -81.65
CA LEU A 290 1.35 -47.16 -82.67
C LEU A 290 1.86 -47.41 -84.10
N GLY A 291 3.11 -47.84 -84.23
CA GLY A 291 3.67 -48.10 -85.55
C GLY A 291 4.25 -46.87 -86.26
N LYS A 292 4.32 -45.72 -85.63
CA LYS A 292 4.84 -44.49 -86.17
C LYS A 292 6.36 -44.51 -86.11
N ILE A 293 7.06 -44.14 -87.16
CA ILE A 293 8.50 -44.15 -87.27
C ILE A 293 9.07 -43.11 -86.27
N THR A 294 9.97 -43.54 -85.41
CA THR A 294 10.65 -42.73 -84.40
C THR A 294 12.14 -42.45 -84.72
N TYR A 295 12.72 -43.32 -85.55
CA TYR A 295 14.08 -43.13 -86.01
C TYR A 295 14.39 -43.98 -87.27
N LEU A 296 15.22 -43.45 -88.16
CA LEU A 296 15.85 -44.07 -89.27
C LEU A 296 17.34 -43.92 -89.24
N ASN A 297 18.12 -45.04 -89.43
CA ASN A 297 19.55 -44.92 -89.60
C ASN A 297 19.90 -44.45 -91.02
N PRO A 298 21.14 -43.96 -91.27
CA PRO A 298 21.50 -43.42 -92.63
C PRO A 298 21.33 -44.45 -93.75
N ILE A 299 21.43 -45.73 -93.50
CA ILE A 299 21.22 -46.78 -94.54
C ILE A 299 19.74 -46.95 -94.84
N ALA A 300 18.88 -46.92 -93.81
CA ALA A 300 17.44 -46.90 -94.05
C ALA A 300 16.98 -45.68 -94.83
N GLU A 301 17.56 -44.47 -94.51
CA GLU A 301 17.28 -43.24 -95.29
C GLU A 301 17.69 -43.42 -96.75
N SER A 302 18.82 -44.04 -97.05
CA SER A 302 19.28 -44.29 -98.45
C SER A 302 18.45 -45.28 -99.20
N PHE A 303 17.81 -46.28 -98.51
CA PHE A 303 16.95 -47.29 -99.11
C PHE A 303 15.56 -46.81 -99.39
N ILE A 304 14.94 -46.05 -98.48
CA ILE A 304 13.54 -45.57 -98.62
C ILE A 304 13.47 -44.15 -99.22
N GLY A 305 14.56 -43.42 -99.32
CA GLY A 305 14.59 -42.08 -99.89
C GLY A 305 14.05 -40.96 -98.99
N TRP A 306 13.75 -41.24 -97.71
CA TRP A 306 13.24 -40.28 -96.69
C TRP A 306 14.26 -40.01 -95.62
N LYS A 307 14.37 -38.77 -95.20
CA LYS A 307 15.31 -38.43 -94.09
C LYS A 307 14.64 -38.62 -92.76
N ASN A 308 15.43 -38.98 -91.78
CA ASN A 308 14.98 -39.12 -90.35
C ASN A 308 14.27 -37.86 -89.84
N SER A 309 14.76 -36.69 -90.22
CA SER A 309 14.11 -35.41 -89.95
C SER A 309 12.75 -35.14 -90.55
N GLU A 310 12.35 -35.95 -91.54
CA GLU A 310 11.09 -35.84 -92.25
C GLU A 310 10.01 -36.81 -91.78
N VAL A 311 10.46 -37.90 -91.12
CA VAL A 311 9.56 -39.01 -90.74
C VAL A 311 9.44 -39.23 -89.26
N ALA A 312 10.36 -38.68 -88.46
CA ALA A 312 10.32 -38.76 -87.00
C ALA A 312 9.38 -37.66 -86.47
N GLY A 313 8.21 -38.08 -85.97
CA GLY A 313 7.25 -37.18 -85.36
C GLY A 313 5.78 -37.57 -85.56
#